data_1dc2d2d73eeb62283a522d7c96a20126
#
_entry.id   1dc2d2d73eeb62283a522d7c96a20126
#
_cell.length_a   1.000
_cell.length_b   1.000
_cell.length_c   1.000
_cell.angle_alpha   90.00
_cell.angle_beta   90.00
_cell.angle_gamma   90.00
#
_symmetry.space_group_name_H-M   'P 1'
#
loop_
_entity.id
_entity.type
_entity.pdbx_description
1 polymer ?
#
loop_
_entity_poly.entity_id
_entity_poly.type
_entity_poly.pdbx_seq_one_letter_code
_entity_poly.pdbx_strand_id
1 'polypeptide(L)' 'MPIIRIEMVAGRTAEQKRELAQALTRETARIAGTSPSSIMVIIEDVAKENWAVGGKLLSDT' A
#
# COMPACT_ATOMS: atom_id res chain seq x y z
N MET A 1 7.29 -12.29 11.43
CA MET A 1 7.61 -11.42 10.27
C MET A 1 6.34 -10.80 9.74
N PRO A 2 6.03 -9.46 10.06
CA PRO A 2 4.79 -8.82 9.58
C PRO A 2 4.83 -8.55 8.08
N ILE A 3 3.67 -8.69 7.45
CA ILE A 3 3.46 -8.32 6.06
C ILE A 3 2.32 -7.30 6.02
N ILE A 4 2.58 -6.16 5.38
CA ILE A 4 1.58 -5.12 5.18
C ILE A 4 1.26 -5.08 3.70
N ARG A 5 0.00 -5.25 3.36
CA ARG A 5 -0.44 -5.22 1.97
C ARG A 5 -1.36 -4.04 1.75
N ILE A 6 -1.05 -3.23 0.75
CA ILE A 6 -1.84 -2.07 0.40
C ILE A 6 -2.28 -2.18 -1.05
N GLU A 7 -3.56 -1.99 -1.29
CA GLU A 7 -4.08 -1.86 -2.63
C GLU A 7 -4.52 -0.42 -2.82
N MET A 8 -4.12 0.19 -3.92
CA MET A 8 -4.48 1.57 -4.21
C MET A 8 -4.64 1.78 -5.70
N VAL A 9 -5.43 2.79 -6.04
CA VAL A 9 -5.61 3.15 -7.44
C VAL A 9 -4.26 3.56 -8.01
N ALA A 10 -3.95 3.06 -9.20
CA ALA A 10 -2.68 3.35 -9.88
C ALA A 10 -2.51 4.86 -10.11
N GLY A 11 -1.28 5.31 -10.12
CA GLY A 11 -0.93 6.70 -10.40
C GLY A 11 0.02 7.34 -9.41
N ARG A 12 0.35 6.67 -8.30
CA ARG A 12 1.35 7.20 -7.36
C ARG A 12 2.75 7.04 -7.93
N THR A 13 3.61 8.00 -7.62
CA THR A 13 5.00 7.94 -8.05
C THR A 13 5.78 6.93 -7.23
N ALA A 14 6.93 6.50 -7.77
CA ALA A 14 7.83 5.63 -7.03
C ALA A 14 8.30 6.29 -5.74
N GLU A 15 8.48 7.61 -5.75
CA GLU A 15 8.89 8.36 -4.57
C GLU A 15 7.83 8.32 -3.47
N GLN A 16 6.55 8.48 -3.85
CA GLN A 16 5.45 8.37 -2.90
C GLN A 16 5.36 6.97 -2.30
N LYS A 17 5.55 5.95 -3.11
CA LYS A 17 5.54 4.56 -2.64
C LYS A 17 6.70 4.28 -1.70
N ARG A 18 7.88 4.82 -2.01
CA ARG A 18 9.06 4.66 -1.15
C ARG A 18 8.83 5.29 0.22
N GLU A 19 8.28 6.50 0.24
CA GLU A 19 7.97 7.19 1.49
C GLU A 19 6.92 6.41 2.30
N LEU A 20 5.90 5.91 1.63
CA LEU A 20 4.85 5.12 2.28
C LEU A 20 5.44 3.85 2.89
N ALA A 21 6.27 3.13 2.15
CA ALA A 21 6.92 1.92 2.64
C ALA A 21 7.77 2.21 3.87
N GLN A 22 8.52 3.30 3.86
CA GLN A 22 9.37 3.69 4.99
C GLN A 22 8.55 4.05 6.22
N ALA A 23 7.48 4.83 6.04
CA ALA A 23 6.63 5.25 7.14
C ALA A 23 5.89 4.08 7.77
N LEU A 24 5.33 3.20 6.96
CA LEU A 24 4.61 2.03 7.45
C LEU A 24 5.54 1.07 8.19
N THR A 25 6.73 0.86 7.66
CA THR A 25 7.73 0.00 8.31
C THR A 25 8.12 0.56 9.66
N ARG A 26 8.42 1.86 9.74
CA ARG A 26 8.82 2.54 10.98
C ARG A 26 7.75 2.42 12.05
N GLU A 27 6.51 2.74 11.71
CA GLU A 27 5.42 2.74 12.69
C GLU A 27 5.02 1.33 13.09
N THR A 28 5.03 0.39 12.16
CA THR A 28 4.73 -1.01 12.49
C THR A 28 5.79 -1.57 13.43
N ALA A 29 7.05 -1.29 13.16
CA ALA A 29 8.15 -1.74 14.03
C ALA A 29 8.00 -1.19 15.46
N ARG A 30 7.66 0.09 15.56
CA ARG A 30 7.48 0.77 16.83
C ARG A 30 6.34 0.15 17.64
N ILE A 31 5.19 -0.03 17.00
CA ILE A 31 3.97 -0.48 17.69
C ILE A 31 3.99 -1.98 17.96
N ALA A 32 4.42 -2.77 17.00
CA ALA A 32 4.44 -4.23 17.13
C ALA A 32 5.66 -4.75 17.90
N GLY A 33 6.63 -3.89 18.16
CA GLY A 33 7.83 -4.29 18.90
C GLY A 33 8.71 -5.26 18.12
N THR A 34 8.80 -5.07 16.81
CA THR A 34 9.60 -5.94 15.94
C THR A 34 10.66 -5.13 15.20
N SER A 35 11.66 -5.84 14.69
CA SER A 35 12.73 -5.20 13.92
C SER A 35 12.21 -4.71 12.57
N PRO A 36 12.54 -3.47 12.16
CA PRO A 36 12.17 -2.98 10.83
C PRO A 36 12.62 -3.90 9.71
N SER A 37 13.76 -4.58 9.87
CA SER A 37 14.31 -5.45 8.83
C SER A 37 13.46 -6.69 8.59
N SER A 38 12.54 -7.02 9.49
CA SER A 38 11.66 -8.18 9.35
C SER A 38 10.31 -7.84 8.71
N ILE A 39 10.04 -6.56 8.45
CA ILE A 39 8.75 -6.10 7.95
C ILE A 39 8.77 -6.02 6.44
N MET A 40 7.76 -6.62 5.81
CA MET A 40 7.56 -6.54 4.37
C MET A 40 6.37 -5.65 4.06
N VAL A 41 6.49 -4.82 3.03
CA VAL A 41 5.38 -3.99 2.55
C VAL A 41 5.17 -4.31 1.08
N ILE A 42 3.93 -4.68 0.75
CA ILE A 42 3.55 -4.98 -0.63
C ILE A 42 2.54 -3.92 -1.07
N ILE A 43 2.84 -3.25 -2.17
CA ILE A 43 1.97 -2.21 -2.72
C ILE A 43 1.47 -2.71 -4.06
N GLU A 44 0.15 -2.77 -4.22
CA GLU A 44 -0.46 -3.17 -5.47
C GLU A 44 -1.16 -1.98 -6.10
N ASP A 45 -0.77 -1.66 -7.33
CA ASP A 45 -1.43 -0.65 -8.14
C ASP A 45 -2.60 -1.31 -8.86
N VAL A 46 -3.79 -0.76 -8.66
CA VAL A 46 -5.00 -1.28 -9.32
C VAL A 46 -5.50 -0.23 -10.30
N ALA A 47 -5.61 -0.60 -11.57
CA ALA A 47 -6.13 0.29 -12.59
C ALA A 47 -7.60 0.62 -12.31
N LYS A 48 -8.04 1.80 -12.72
CA LYS A 48 -9.41 2.25 -12.48
C LYS A 48 -10.45 1.31 -13.10
N GLU A 49 -10.13 0.70 -14.22
CA GLU A 49 -11.02 -0.28 -14.85
C GLU A 49 -11.09 -1.61 -14.14
N ASN A 50 -10.26 -1.79 -13.10
CA ASN A 50 -10.24 -3.01 -12.29
C ASN A 50 -10.76 -2.78 -10.88
N TRP A 51 -11.36 -1.62 -10.61
CA TRP A 51 -11.84 -1.26 -9.29
C TRP A 51 -13.27 -0.77 -9.38
N ALA A 52 -14.17 -1.47 -8.72
CA ALA A 52 -15.59 -1.11 -8.70
C ALA A 52 -16.04 -0.84 -7.26
N VAL A 53 -16.91 0.15 -7.11
CA VAL A 53 -17.57 0.46 -5.85
C VAL A 53 -19.06 0.48 -6.14
N GLY A 54 -19.82 -0.36 -5.41
CA GLY A 54 -21.25 -0.45 -5.62
C GLY A 54 -21.62 -0.90 -7.04
N GLY A 55 -20.75 -1.70 -7.65
CA GLY A 55 -20.97 -2.18 -9.02
C GLY A 55 -20.55 -1.21 -10.11
N LYS A 56 -20.00 -0.05 -9.76
CA LYS A 56 -19.59 0.95 -10.75
C LYS A 56 -18.06 1.05 -10.77
N LEU A 57 -17.47 0.91 -11.93
CA LEU A 57 -16.02 1.04 -12.09
C LEU A 57 -15.58 2.49 -11.87
N LEU A 58 -14.42 2.67 -11.27
CA LEU A 58 -13.86 4.02 -11.09
C LEU A 58 -13.57 4.68 -12.42
N SER A 59 -13.28 3.90 -13.46
CA SER A 59 -13.06 4.42 -14.81
C SER A 59 -14.32 5.02 -15.44
N ASP A 60 -15.49 4.72 -14.88
CA ASP A 60 -16.79 5.21 -15.37
C ASP A 60 -17.30 6.42 -14.60
N THR A 61 -16.50 6.98 -13.72
CA THR A 61 -16.89 8.15 -12.92
C THR A 61 -16.28 9.44 -13.44
#